data_3a52593d07ff1d98525717aa8681c43c
#
_entry.id   3a52593d07ff1d98525717aa8681c43c
#
_cell.length_a   1.000
_cell.length_b   1.000
_cell.length_c   1.000
_cell.angle_alpha   90.00
_cell.angle_beta   90.00
_cell.angle_gamma   90.00
#
_symmetry.space_group_name_H-M   'P 1'
#
loop_
_entity.id
_entity.type
_entity.pdbx_description
1 polymer ?
#
loop_
_entity_poly.entity_id
_entity_poly.type
_entity_poly.pdbx_seq_one_letter_code
_entity_poly.pdbx_strand_id
1 'polypeptide(L)'
;QQYAENATQINLVNYLRDYINNPANNDEIIPANVGLSDMNLTSAIDKYNNLIVERKRLLRTSSESNPAIINLNTGIEAMRHNVKTTVNSVLKGLQITRSNIDRQSRKYESRISNAPKQEQEFMSIARQQEIKATLYIMLLQKREENAITLAATANNGRIIEEQIGRAHV
;
A
#
# COMPACT_ATOMS: atom_id res chain seq x y z
N GLN A 1 9.30 -5.25 19.12
CA GLN A 1 9.66 -5.04 17.72
C GLN A 1 8.74 -5.83 16.79
N GLN A 2 8.65 -7.17 16.86
CA GLN A 2 7.79 -8.00 16.00
C GLN A 2 6.30 -7.61 16.03
N TYR A 3 5.79 -7.18 17.17
CA TYR A 3 4.41 -6.75 17.34
C TYR A 3 4.11 -5.47 16.53
N ALA A 4 4.99 -4.48 16.62
CA ALA A 4 4.86 -3.22 15.92
C ALA A 4 4.96 -3.42 14.40
N GLU A 5 5.92 -4.23 13.95
CA GLU A 5 6.10 -4.58 12.55
C GLU A 5 4.86 -5.29 11.97
N ASN A 6 4.35 -6.31 12.67
CA ASN A 6 3.12 -7.00 12.26
C ASN A 6 1.91 -6.06 12.22
N ALA A 7 1.77 -5.16 13.21
CA ALA A 7 0.69 -4.16 13.21
C ALA A 7 0.80 -3.20 12.02
N THR A 8 2.00 -2.77 11.68
CA THR A 8 2.26 -1.92 10.51
C THR A 8 1.87 -2.64 9.22
N GLN A 9 2.29 -3.89 9.04
CA GLN A 9 1.93 -4.68 7.86
C GLN A 9 0.41 -4.88 7.75
N ILE A 10 -0.29 -5.17 8.84
CA ILE A 10 -1.75 -5.28 8.86
C ILE A 10 -2.40 -3.97 8.37
N ASN A 11 -1.94 -2.82 8.85
CA ASN A 11 -2.48 -1.53 8.46
C ASN A 11 -2.23 -1.23 6.97
N LEU A 12 -1.05 -1.55 6.46
CA LEU A 12 -0.71 -1.39 5.04
C LEU A 12 -1.60 -2.27 4.15
N VAL A 13 -1.77 -3.54 4.50
CA VAL A 13 -2.59 -4.47 3.73
C VAL A 13 -4.08 -4.09 3.81
N ASN A 14 -4.56 -3.60 4.96
CA ASN A 14 -5.93 -3.06 5.07
C ASN A 14 -6.12 -1.83 4.17
N TYR A 15 -5.18 -0.90 4.17
CA TYR A 15 -5.22 0.25 3.25
C TYR A 15 -5.33 -0.19 1.79
N LEU A 16 -4.51 -1.16 1.36
CA LEU A 16 -4.57 -1.71 0.01
C LEU A 16 -5.90 -2.40 -0.28
N ARG A 17 -6.42 -3.17 0.67
CA ARG A 17 -7.73 -3.82 0.55
C ARG A 17 -8.83 -2.78 0.31
N ASP A 18 -8.84 -1.72 1.08
CA ASP A 18 -9.84 -0.67 0.99
C ASP A 18 -9.68 0.12 -0.32
N TYR A 19 -8.44 0.38 -0.74
CA TYR A 19 -8.13 1.01 -2.03
C TYR A 19 -8.65 0.19 -3.22
N ILE A 20 -8.37 -1.12 -3.23
CA ILE A 20 -8.77 -2.04 -4.32
C ILE A 20 -10.28 -2.25 -4.35
N ASN A 21 -10.94 -2.19 -3.19
CA ASN A 21 -12.39 -2.37 -3.10
C ASN A 21 -13.18 -1.08 -3.43
N ASN A 22 -12.53 0.06 -3.49
CA ASN A 22 -13.18 1.30 -3.90
C ASN A 22 -13.41 1.30 -5.42
N PRO A 23 -14.67 1.38 -5.89
CA PRO A 23 -14.98 1.40 -7.33
C PRO A 23 -14.33 2.55 -8.10
N ALA A 24 -14.08 3.68 -7.44
CA ALA A 24 -13.41 4.83 -8.06
C ALA A 24 -11.97 4.51 -8.52
N ASN A 25 -11.35 3.47 -7.97
CA ASN A 25 -9.97 3.07 -8.28
C ASN A 25 -9.89 1.90 -9.27
N ASN A 26 -10.98 1.55 -9.95
CA ASN A 26 -11.01 0.35 -10.81
C ASN A 26 -10.00 0.37 -11.94
N ASP A 27 -9.74 1.55 -12.51
CA ASP A 27 -8.81 1.74 -13.65
C ASP A 27 -7.51 2.44 -13.23
N GLU A 28 -7.24 2.51 -11.92
CA GLU A 28 -6.09 3.20 -11.39
C GLU A 28 -4.99 2.23 -10.94
N ILE A 29 -3.76 2.75 -10.94
CA ILE A 29 -2.57 2.04 -10.46
C ILE A 29 -2.69 1.84 -8.95
N ILE A 30 -2.46 0.62 -8.50
CA ILE A 30 -2.39 0.29 -7.08
C ILE A 30 -1.03 0.77 -6.55
N PRO A 31 -0.98 1.50 -5.41
CA PRO A 31 0.28 1.92 -4.80
C PRO A 31 1.16 0.70 -4.44
N ALA A 32 2.32 0.55 -5.10
CA ALA A 32 3.22 -0.59 -4.91
C ALA A 32 4.26 -0.34 -3.80
N ASN A 33 4.74 0.90 -3.64
CA ASN A 33 5.84 1.26 -2.74
C ASN A 33 5.36 1.62 -1.33
N VAL A 34 4.56 0.77 -0.72
CA VAL A 34 4.04 1.01 0.64
C VAL A 34 4.79 0.25 1.74
N GLY A 35 5.92 -0.38 1.42
CA GLY A 35 6.69 -1.14 2.42
C GLY A 35 6.08 -2.49 2.78
N LEU A 36 5.46 -3.16 1.80
CA LEU A 36 4.94 -4.51 1.95
C LEU A 36 6.08 -5.52 2.06
N SER A 37 5.97 -6.41 3.04
CA SER A 37 6.93 -7.51 3.22
C SER A 37 6.61 -8.72 2.35
N ASP A 38 5.39 -8.87 1.85
CA ASP A 38 4.99 -10.01 1.04
C ASP A 38 5.34 -9.81 -0.44
N MET A 39 6.29 -10.59 -0.92
CA MET A 39 6.77 -10.53 -2.31
C MET A 39 5.72 -10.99 -3.33
N ASN A 40 4.83 -11.93 -2.96
CA ASN A 40 3.79 -12.39 -3.86
C ASN A 40 2.75 -11.31 -4.09
N LEU A 41 2.37 -10.58 -3.03
CA LEU A 41 1.46 -9.46 -3.13
C LEU A 41 2.08 -8.33 -3.96
N THR A 42 3.33 -7.98 -3.70
CA THR A 42 4.06 -6.96 -4.49
C THR A 42 4.11 -7.34 -5.97
N SER A 43 4.47 -8.60 -6.28
CA SER A 43 4.52 -9.09 -7.66
C SER A 43 3.14 -9.08 -8.34
N ALA A 44 2.07 -9.41 -7.63
CA ALA A 44 0.71 -9.36 -8.17
C ALA A 44 0.28 -7.93 -8.48
N ILE A 45 0.60 -6.98 -7.61
CA ILE A 45 0.35 -5.55 -7.81
C ILE A 45 1.13 -5.04 -9.03
N ASP A 46 2.41 -5.37 -9.16
CA ASP A 46 3.23 -4.95 -10.29
C ASP A 46 2.67 -5.45 -11.63
N LYS A 47 2.24 -6.70 -11.68
CA LYS A 47 1.61 -7.28 -12.88
C LYS A 47 0.31 -6.56 -13.24
N TYR A 48 -0.54 -6.27 -12.26
CA TYR A 48 -1.75 -5.49 -12.47
C TYR A 48 -1.42 -4.09 -12.99
N ASN A 49 -0.49 -3.39 -12.34
CA ASN A 49 -0.09 -2.05 -12.71
C ASN A 49 0.48 -1.97 -14.13
N ASN A 50 1.27 -2.96 -14.54
CA ASN A 50 1.79 -3.05 -15.91
C ASN A 50 0.67 -3.17 -16.94
N LEU A 51 -0.37 -3.95 -16.66
CA LEU A 51 -1.53 -4.05 -17.55
C LEU A 51 -2.30 -2.73 -17.66
N ILE A 52 -2.48 -2.02 -16.54
CA ILE A 52 -3.12 -0.69 -16.54
C ILE A 52 -2.31 0.32 -17.38
N VAL A 53 -1.00 0.35 -17.20
CA VAL A 53 -0.11 1.24 -17.97
C VAL A 53 -0.19 0.91 -19.46
N GLU A 54 -0.15 -0.36 -19.82
CA GLU A 54 -0.24 -0.81 -21.22
C GLU A 54 -1.60 -0.45 -21.85
N ARG A 55 -2.71 -0.66 -21.12
CA ARG A 55 -4.03 -0.24 -21.55
C ARG A 55 -4.09 1.27 -21.80
N LYS A 56 -3.62 2.07 -20.85
CA LYS A 56 -3.56 3.54 -20.97
C LYS A 56 -2.71 3.96 -22.18
N ARG A 57 -1.59 3.25 -22.44
CA ARG A 57 -0.73 3.49 -23.60
C ARG A 57 -1.46 3.23 -24.92
N LEU A 58 -2.14 2.10 -25.05
CA LEU A 58 -2.85 1.74 -26.28
C LEU A 58 -4.08 2.62 -26.54
N LEU A 59 -4.78 3.07 -25.50
CA LEU A 59 -5.92 3.97 -25.62
C LEU A 59 -5.57 5.35 -26.20
N ARG A 60 -4.30 5.74 -26.23
CA ARG A 60 -3.86 7.00 -26.87
C ARG A 60 -3.96 6.94 -28.40
N THR A 61 -3.89 5.75 -28.98
CA THR A 61 -3.81 5.53 -30.42
C THR A 61 -4.90 4.61 -30.97
N SER A 62 -5.71 4.01 -30.09
CA SER A 62 -6.74 3.04 -30.44
C SER A 62 -8.03 3.29 -29.65
N SER A 63 -9.15 2.81 -30.21
CA SER A 63 -10.45 2.87 -29.52
C SER A 63 -10.65 1.69 -28.58
N GLU A 64 -11.58 1.79 -27.65
CA GLU A 64 -11.95 0.71 -26.72
C GLU A 64 -12.45 -0.57 -27.40
N SER A 65 -12.94 -0.47 -28.63
CA SER A 65 -13.36 -1.62 -29.45
C SER A 65 -12.20 -2.42 -30.06
N ASN A 66 -10.96 -1.97 -29.90
CA ASN A 66 -9.78 -2.71 -30.37
C ASN A 66 -9.66 -4.05 -29.64
N PRO A 67 -9.53 -5.19 -30.36
CA PRO A 67 -9.39 -6.51 -29.74
C PRO A 67 -8.25 -6.61 -28.72
N ALA A 68 -7.14 -5.90 -28.93
CA ALA A 68 -6.04 -5.86 -27.99
C ALA A 68 -6.44 -5.20 -26.65
N ILE A 69 -7.25 -4.14 -26.69
CA ILE A 69 -7.76 -3.47 -25.49
C ILE A 69 -8.79 -4.35 -24.78
N ILE A 70 -9.66 -5.04 -25.52
CA ILE A 70 -10.62 -5.99 -24.94
C ILE A 70 -9.88 -7.11 -24.20
N ASN A 71 -8.82 -7.67 -24.79
CA ASN A 71 -7.99 -8.69 -24.16
C ASN A 71 -7.28 -8.16 -22.89
N LEU A 72 -6.77 -6.92 -22.94
CA LEU A 72 -6.18 -6.28 -21.76
C LEU A 72 -7.20 -6.07 -20.65
N ASN A 73 -8.42 -5.65 -20.95
CA ASN A 73 -9.49 -5.50 -19.97
C ASN A 73 -9.77 -6.83 -19.25
N THR A 74 -9.86 -7.92 -20.01
CA THR A 74 -10.02 -9.27 -19.43
C THR A 74 -8.84 -9.64 -18.51
N GLY A 75 -7.62 -9.35 -18.95
CA GLY A 75 -6.40 -9.58 -18.14
C GLY A 75 -6.36 -8.72 -16.87
N ILE A 76 -6.77 -7.46 -16.96
CA ILE A 76 -6.86 -6.53 -15.84
C ILE A 76 -7.87 -7.04 -14.80
N GLU A 77 -9.06 -7.46 -15.21
CA GLU A 77 -10.07 -8.02 -14.31
C GLU A 77 -9.58 -9.29 -13.62
N ALA A 78 -8.97 -10.21 -14.37
CA ALA A 78 -8.39 -11.43 -13.80
C ALA A 78 -7.29 -11.11 -12.78
N MET A 79 -6.39 -10.17 -13.10
CA MET A 79 -5.30 -9.78 -12.22
C MET A 79 -5.80 -8.99 -11.01
N ARG A 80 -6.82 -8.14 -11.16
CA ARG A 80 -7.48 -7.47 -10.05
C ARG A 80 -8.07 -8.47 -9.06
N HIS A 81 -8.75 -9.49 -9.56
CA HIS A 81 -9.28 -10.58 -8.72
C HIS A 81 -8.14 -11.31 -7.98
N ASN A 82 -7.03 -11.59 -8.67
CA ASN A 82 -5.86 -12.21 -8.07
C ASN A 82 -5.28 -11.35 -6.94
N VAL A 83 -5.09 -10.04 -7.16
CA VAL A 83 -4.61 -9.12 -6.12
C VAL A 83 -5.56 -9.10 -4.92
N LYS A 84 -6.89 -9.02 -5.13
CA LYS A 84 -7.87 -9.07 -4.03
C LYS A 84 -7.75 -10.36 -3.21
N THR A 85 -7.61 -11.49 -3.86
CA THR A 85 -7.44 -12.80 -3.21
C THR A 85 -6.14 -12.85 -2.41
N THR A 86 -5.05 -12.36 -3.00
CA THR A 86 -3.73 -12.34 -2.36
C THR A 86 -3.72 -11.40 -1.14
N VAL A 87 -4.31 -10.20 -1.25
CA VAL A 87 -4.48 -9.26 -0.13
C VAL A 87 -5.21 -9.92 1.04
N ASN A 88 -6.33 -10.60 0.77
CA ASN A 88 -7.08 -11.27 1.82
C ASN A 88 -6.30 -12.42 2.47
N SER A 89 -5.53 -13.17 1.67
CA SER A 89 -4.68 -14.27 2.15
C SER A 89 -3.54 -13.75 3.03
N VAL A 90 -2.87 -12.69 2.61
CA VAL A 90 -1.81 -12.02 3.38
C VAL A 90 -2.36 -11.45 4.68
N LEU A 91 -3.50 -10.77 4.62
CA LEU A 91 -4.15 -10.23 5.81
C LEU A 91 -4.47 -11.32 6.83
N LYS A 92 -5.03 -12.43 6.36
CA LYS A 92 -5.32 -13.60 7.22
C LYS A 92 -4.04 -14.17 7.85
N GLY A 93 -2.96 -14.30 7.06
CA GLY A 93 -1.64 -14.73 7.55
C GLY A 93 -1.09 -13.82 8.64
N LEU A 94 -1.16 -12.50 8.43
CA LEU A 94 -0.73 -11.49 9.40
C LEU A 94 -1.56 -11.53 10.69
N GLN A 95 -2.87 -11.75 10.59
CA GLN A 95 -3.77 -11.90 11.75
C GLN A 95 -3.43 -13.16 12.57
N ILE A 96 -3.10 -14.27 11.90
CA ILE A 96 -2.64 -15.50 12.57
C ILE A 96 -1.31 -15.23 13.29
N THR A 97 -0.37 -14.57 12.63
CA THR A 97 0.91 -14.17 13.22
C THR A 97 0.68 -13.29 14.45
N ARG A 98 -0.23 -12.32 14.37
CA ARG A 98 -0.63 -11.46 15.48
C ARG A 98 -1.14 -12.27 16.67
N SER A 99 -2.06 -13.20 16.40
CA SER A 99 -2.60 -14.07 17.46
C SER A 99 -1.53 -14.92 18.13
N ASN A 100 -0.52 -15.38 17.36
CA ASN A 100 0.61 -16.13 17.91
C ASN A 100 1.51 -15.26 18.78
N ILE A 101 1.82 -14.03 18.35
CA ILE A 101 2.59 -13.06 19.12
C ILE A 101 1.85 -12.75 20.43
N ASP A 102 0.54 -12.49 20.39
CA ASP A 102 -0.28 -12.22 21.56
C ASP A 102 -0.30 -13.40 22.54
N ARG A 103 -0.35 -14.63 22.01
CA ARG A 103 -0.31 -15.85 22.83
C ARG A 103 1.05 -16.03 23.50
N GLN A 104 2.13 -15.75 22.77
CA GLN A 104 3.48 -15.79 23.34
C GLN A 104 3.67 -14.70 24.42
N SER A 105 3.22 -13.48 24.14
CA SER A 105 3.27 -12.37 25.09
C SER A 105 2.57 -12.75 26.40
N ARG A 106 1.34 -13.27 26.33
CA ARG A 106 0.60 -13.73 27.52
C ARG A 106 1.33 -14.84 28.29
N LYS A 107 2.01 -15.76 27.60
CA LYS A 107 2.84 -16.78 28.27
C LYS A 107 4.02 -16.16 29.02
N TYR A 108 4.65 -15.12 28.47
CA TYR A 108 5.71 -14.39 29.14
C TYR A 108 5.15 -13.55 30.31
N GLU A 109 4.04 -12.86 30.11
CA GLU A 109 3.35 -12.09 31.15
C GLU A 109 2.91 -12.98 32.33
N SER A 110 2.39 -14.18 32.07
CA SER A 110 2.04 -15.13 33.13
C SER A 110 3.24 -15.66 33.89
N ARG A 111 4.46 -15.68 33.28
CA ARG A 111 5.70 -16.03 33.96
C ARG A 111 6.28 -14.86 34.77
N ILE A 112 5.97 -13.63 34.35
CA ILE A 112 6.43 -12.39 34.98
C ILE A 112 5.42 -11.89 36.05
N SER A 113 4.23 -12.53 36.14
CA SER A 113 3.17 -12.08 37.06
C SER A 113 3.55 -12.05 38.57
N ASN A 114 4.76 -12.47 38.93
CA ASN A 114 5.37 -12.22 40.22
C ASN A 114 6.23 -10.93 40.28
N ALA A 115 6.32 -10.17 39.14
CA ALA A 115 7.01 -8.89 39.11
C ALA A 115 6.05 -7.73 39.43
N PRO A 116 6.52 -6.63 40.04
CA PRO A 116 5.67 -5.52 40.47
C PRO A 116 4.82 -4.94 39.32
N LYS A 117 3.55 -4.60 39.61
CA LYS A 117 2.58 -4.03 38.64
C LYS A 117 3.15 -2.83 37.83
N GLN A 118 4.09 -2.08 38.39
CA GLN A 118 4.72 -0.95 37.71
C GLN A 118 5.52 -1.34 36.45
N GLU A 119 6.17 -2.51 36.47
CA GLU A 119 6.92 -2.98 35.29
C GLU A 119 6.02 -3.37 34.13
N GLN A 120 4.84 -3.87 34.42
CA GLN A 120 3.82 -4.21 33.40
C GLN A 120 3.25 -2.97 32.69
N GLU A 121 3.00 -1.88 33.41
CA GLU A 121 2.56 -0.61 32.85
C GLU A 121 3.65 0.02 31.96
N PHE A 122 4.91 -0.02 32.39
CA PHE A 122 6.03 0.48 31.57
C PHE A 122 6.16 -0.28 30.24
N MET A 123 6.06 -1.60 30.26
CA MET A 123 6.11 -2.42 29.03
C MET A 123 4.94 -2.13 28.08
N SER A 124 3.76 -1.93 28.61
CA SER A 124 2.57 -1.56 27.82
C SER A 124 2.73 -0.19 27.17
N ILE A 125 3.19 0.80 27.91
CA ILE A 125 3.44 2.17 27.42
C ILE A 125 4.56 2.18 26.37
N ALA A 126 5.66 1.49 26.61
CA ALA A 126 6.78 1.37 25.67
C ALA A 126 6.32 0.76 24.34
N ARG A 127 5.48 -0.29 24.38
CA ARG A 127 4.90 -0.93 23.21
C ARG A 127 3.99 0.01 22.42
N GLN A 128 3.14 0.78 23.10
CA GLN A 128 2.28 1.78 22.46
C GLN A 128 3.09 2.93 21.83
N GLN A 129 4.16 3.37 22.48
CA GLN A 129 5.04 4.40 21.92
C GLN A 129 5.76 3.92 20.66
N GLU A 130 6.24 2.68 20.65
CA GLU A 130 6.91 2.09 19.49
C GLU A 130 5.97 2.00 18.27
N ILE A 131 4.72 1.59 18.48
CA ILE A 131 3.70 1.56 17.44
C ILE A 131 3.42 2.97 16.89
N LYS A 132 3.23 3.95 17.80
CA LYS A 132 2.96 5.34 17.39
C LYS A 132 4.15 5.94 16.64
N ALA A 133 5.37 5.70 17.07
CA ALA A 133 6.57 6.18 16.38
C ALA A 133 6.69 5.61 14.97
N THR A 134 6.46 4.31 14.81
CA THR A 134 6.49 3.65 13.49
C THR A 134 5.41 4.20 12.55
N LEU A 135 4.19 4.38 13.04
CA LEU A 135 3.10 4.99 12.28
C LEU A 135 3.41 6.45 11.89
N TYR A 136 3.99 7.22 12.80
CA TYR A 136 4.37 8.61 12.54
C TYR A 136 5.42 8.72 11.43
N ILE A 137 6.47 7.89 11.48
CA ILE A 137 7.50 7.84 10.43
C ILE A 137 6.88 7.47 9.08
N MET A 138 5.99 6.49 9.03
CA MET A 138 5.31 6.09 7.80
C MET A 138 4.44 7.21 7.22
N LEU A 139 3.69 7.93 8.07
CA LEU A 139 2.89 9.07 7.65
C LEU A 139 3.74 10.23 7.13
N LEU A 140 4.91 10.49 7.75
CA LEU A 140 5.86 11.47 7.26
C LEU A 140 6.40 11.10 5.87
N GLN A 141 6.79 9.83 5.67
CA GLN A 141 7.24 9.34 4.36
C GLN A 141 6.16 9.52 3.30
N LYS A 142 4.91 9.17 3.62
CA LYS A 142 3.78 9.36 2.70
C LYS A 142 3.52 10.83 2.38
N ARG A 143 3.66 11.70 3.36
CA ARG A 143 3.54 13.16 3.14
C ARG A 143 4.62 13.68 2.20
N GLU A 144 5.88 13.25 2.40
CA GLU A 144 7.00 13.63 1.55
C GLU A 144 6.83 13.10 0.11
N GLU A 145 6.44 11.83 -0.07
CA GLU A 145 6.14 11.26 -1.39
C GLU A 145 5.04 12.06 -2.12
N ASN A 146 3.96 12.41 -1.41
CA ASN A 146 2.89 13.22 -1.98
C ASN A 146 3.36 14.63 -2.34
N ALA A 147 4.20 15.26 -1.50
CA ALA A 147 4.77 16.58 -1.77
C ALA A 147 5.68 16.57 -3.01
N ILE A 148 6.51 15.53 -3.17
CA ILE A 148 7.38 15.34 -4.35
C ILE A 148 6.52 15.14 -5.60
N THR A 149 5.48 14.31 -5.53
CA THR A 149 4.56 14.07 -6.65
C THR A 149 3.84 15.34 -7.08
N LEU A 150 3.39 16.14 -6.10
CA LEU A 150 2.72 17.43 -6.35
C LEU A 150 3.68 18.45 -6.98
N ALA A 151 4.93 18.52 -6.50
CA ALA A 151 5.97 19.39 -7.05
C ALA A 151 6.36 18.98 -8.48
N ALA A 152 6.45 17.69 -8.77
CA ALA A 152 6.74 17.17 -10.10
C ALA A 152 5.61 17.49 -11.11
N THR A 153 4.34 17.40 -10.69
CA THR A 153 3.19 17.78 -11.53
C THR A 153 3.10 19.29 -11.74
N ALA A 154 3.42 20.10 -10.74
CA ALA A 154 3.44 21.56 -10.85
C ALA A 154 4.56 22.06 -11.79
N ASN A 155 5.74 21.45 -11.76
CA ASN A 155 6.84 21.79 -12.68
C ASN A 155 6.52 21.45 -14.15
N ASN A 156 5.83 20.35 -14.41
CA ASN A 156 5.43 19.98 -15.77
C ASN A 156 4.38 20.95 -16.36
N GLY A 157 3.55 21.58 -15.52
CA GLY A 157 2.62 22.63 -15.95
C GLY A 157 3.29 23.95 -16.34
N ARG A 158 4.41 24.29 -15.69
CA ARG A 158 5.14 25.54 -15.96
C ARG A 158 5.91 25.55 -17.27
N ILE A 159 6.39 24.40 -17.72
CA ILE A 159 7.14 24.26 -18.98
C ILE A 159 6.24 24.44 -20.21
N ILE A 160 4.94 24.14 -20.11
CA ILE A 160 3.98 24.27 -21.23
C ILE A 160 3.60 25.72 -21.49
N GLU A 161 3.52 26.57 -20.46
CA GLU A 161 3.18 27.99 -20.62
C GLU A 161 4.32 28.83 -21.26
N GLU A 162 5.58 28.44 -21.10
CA GLU A 162 6.71 29.21 -21.65
C GLU A 162 6.94 28.98 -23.16
N GLN A 163 6.41 27.91 -23.72
CA GLN A 163 6.55 27.61 -25.17
C GLN A 163 5.48 28.21 -26.07
N ILE A 164 4.38 28.72 -25.53
CA ILE A 164 3.29 29.32 -26.34
C ILE A 164 3.53 30.82 -26.60
N GLY A 165 4.46 31.47 -25.92
CA GLY A 165 4.72 32.90 -25.99
C GLY A 165 5.70 33.37 -27.08
N ARG A 166 6.24 32.50 -27.95
CA ARG A 166 7.29 32.89 -28.95
C ARG A 166 6.99 32.56 -30.41
N ALA A 167 5.75 32.59 -30.81
CA ALA A 167 5.38 32.49 -32.22
C ALA A 167 4.48 33.66 -32.62
N HIS A 168 5.02 34.89 -32.67
CA HIS A 168 4.54 35.98 -33.53
C HIS A 168 5.46 37.21 -33.38
N VAL A 169 6.45 37.29 -34.23
CA VAL A 169 6.92 38.51 -34.95
C VAL A 169 7.49 38.05 -36.26
#